data_a50162874a7b37fc519ff97fe3db2263
#
_entry.id   a50162874a7b37fc519ff97fe3db2263
#
_cell.length_a   1.000
_cell.length_b   1.000
_cell.length_c   1.000
_cell.angle_alpha   90.00
_cell.angle_beta   90.00
_cell.angle_gamma   90.00
#
_symmetry.space_group_name_H-M   'P 1'
#
loop_
_entity.id
_entity.type
_entity.pdbx_description
1 polymer ?
#
loop_
_entity_poly.entity_id
_entity_poly.type
_entity_poly.pdbx_seq_one_letter_code
_entity_poly.pdbx_strand_id
1 'polypeptide(L)'
;AKQIAATLGYLHSQKPPIIHSDLKPGNIMLTPEGNICLIDFNISATLDGDTAWVTGYTNGYAAPEQIEALHYNQNELDHSLWKTIDARADIYSLGATLYHIMTGRKPKPDENGNVSDIRLTGIKINDIFAHIIMKCLEPDPNRRYQSAEELLNDLKNIQTKDKRYKDLCAKQHMAYVLVAALMIGSAALTISGYFKRDVGKQKNYESYVRQEAQCISSGDYQNFETYYEKATDLIPDRLDAYYQKALALNKQQQYGDSIDFINKVILSNDAILKSGSSLNDIYYLLGNSYERMENYENAAECYKKAIDIKPDNSAYYR
;
A
#
# COMPACT_ATOMS: atom_id res chain seq x y z
N ALA A 1 13.17 18.94 -23.84
CA ALA A 1 11.97 19.77 -23.81
C ALA A 1 11.72 20.38 -22.42
N LYS A 2 11.57 19.57 -21.34
CA LYS A 2 11.23 20.08 -19.98
C LYS A 2 12.24 21.09 -19.46
N GLN A 3 13.53 20.83 -19.57
CA GLN A 3 14.57 21.75 -19.11
C GLN A 3 14.56 23.06 -19.90
N ILE A 4 14.35 23.01 -21.23
CA ILE A 4 14.25 24.24 -22.07
C ILE A 4 13.03 25.07 -21.65
N ALA A 5 11.86 24.43 -21.50
CA ALA A 5 10.66 25.13 -21.06
C ALA A 5 10.82 25.77 -19.68
N ALA A 6 11.52 25.09 -18.76
CA ALA A 6 11.82 25.64 -17.42
C ALA A 6 12.78 26.84 -17.50
N THR A 7 13.81 26.78 -18.35
CA THR A 7 14.75 27.89 -18.58
C THR A 7 14.04 29.08 -19.19
N LEU A 8 13.15 28.86 -20.19
CA LEU A 8 12.35 29.94 -20.79
C LEU A 8 11.42 30.55 -19.71
N GLY A 9 10.77 29.76 -18.88
CA GLY A 9 9.94 30.26 -17.78
C GLY A 9 10.74 31.17 -16.84
N TYR A 10 11.98 30.80 -16.52
CA TYR A 10 12.86 31.63 -15.71
C TYR A 10 13.20 32.96 -16.44
N LEU A 11 13.57 32.93 -17.72
CA LEU A 11 13.89 34.12 -18.49
C LEU A 11 12.68 35.06 -18.58
N HIS A 12 11.51 34.51 -18.90
CA HIS A 12 10.28 35.30 -19.06
C HIS A 12 9.77 35.88 -17.73
N SER A 13 10.16 35.30 -16.56
CA SER A 13 9.81 35.82 -15.25
C SER A 13 10.68 36.98 -14.77
N GLN A 14 11.74 37.31 -15.49
CA GLN A 14 12.63 38.41 -15.12
C GLN A 14 11.90 39.75 -15.27
N LYS A 15 12.44 40.80 -14.66
CA LYS A 15 11.90 42.18 -14.75
C LYS A 15 13.01 43.09 -15.19
N PRO A 16 13.02 43.54 -16.44
CA PRO A 16 12.06 43.23 -17.51
C PRO A 16 12.17 41.76 -17.99
N PRO A 17 11.13 41.19 -18.60
CA PRO A 17 11.16 39.86 -19.18
C PRO A 17 12.21 39.75 -20.28
N ILE A 18 12.96 38.64 -20.28
CA ILE A 18 14.00 38.35 -21.31
C ILE A 18 13.42 37.36 -22.32
N ILE A 19 13.32 37.75 -23.56
CA ILE A 19 12.90 36.92 -24.68
C ILE A 19 14.16 36.49 -25.43
N HIS A 20 14.36 35.18 -25.67
CA HIS A 20 15.55 34.65 -26.33
C HIS A 20 15.60 35.02 -27.82
N SER A 21 14.47 34.99 -28.48
CA SER A 21 14.20 35.39 -29.89
C SER A 21 14.87 34.55 -30.98
N ASP A 22 15.87 33.71 -30.68
CA ASP A 22 16.56 32.84 -31.66
C ASP A 22 16.80 31.42 -31.13
N LEU A 23 15.76 30.83 -30.57
CA LEU A 23 15.84 29.46 -30.06
C LEU A 23 15.88 28.46 -31.23
N LYS A 24 16.98 27.72 -31.33
CA LYS A 24 17.23 26.70 -32.36
C LYS A 24 18.17 25.62 -31.80
N PRO A 25 18.31 24.44 -32.46
CA PRO A 25 19.22 23.39 -32.00
C PRO A 25 20.66 23.84 -31.79
N GLY A 26 21.15 24.76 -32.64
CA GLY A 26 22.51 25.29 -32.52
C GLY A 26 22.76 26.15 -31.29
N ASN A 27 21.72 26.70 -30.69
CA ASN A 27 21.78 27.53 -29.48
C ASN A 27 21.45 26.75 -28.20
N ILE A 28 21.41 25.40 -28.27
CA ILE A 28 21.15 24.51 -27.16
C ILE A 28 22.38 23.61 -26.97
N MET A 29 23.07 23.76 -25.87
CA MET A 29 24.18 22.90 -25.48
C MET A 29 23.75 21.89 -24.42
N LEU A 30 24.35 20.70 -24.50
CA LEU A 30 24.28 19.69 -23.46
C LEU A 30 25.55 19.69 -22.63
N THR A 31 25.43 19.78 -21.33
CA THR A 31 26.56 19.59 -20.41
C THR A 31 26.91 18.11 -20.28
N PRO A 32 28.10 17.74 -19.81
CA PRO A 32 28.48 16.35 -19.54
C PRO A 32 27.51 15.64 -18.58
N GLU A 33 26.89 16.38 -17.66
CA GLU A 33 25.92 15.89 -16.68
C GLU A 33 24.51 15.71 -17.26
N GLY A 34 24.30 16.04 -18.56
CA GLY A 34 23.02 15.91 -19.23
C GLY A 34 22.06 17.09 -19.02
N ASN A 35 22.56 18.21 -18.48
CA ASN A 35 21.78 19.44 -18.37
C ASN A 35 21.82 20.24 -19.66
N ILE A 36 20.77 21.04 -19.89
CA ILE A 36 20.69 21.93 -21.02
C ILE A 36 21.12 23.34 -20.61
N CYS A 37 21.93 23.96 -21.50
CA CYS A 37 22.31 25.36 -21.43
C CYS A 37 21.87 26.05 -22.72
N LEU A 38 21.12 27.14 -22.59
CA LEU A 38 20.81 28.03 -23.72
C LEU A 38 21.98 29.01 -23.88
N ILE A 39 22.41 29.19 -25.12
CA ILE A 39 23.51 30.06 -25.47
C ILE A 39 23.07 31.04 -26.58
N ASP A 40 23.89 32.06 -26.81
CA ASP A 40 23.68 33.04 -27.90
C ASP A 40 22.43 33.90 -27.75
N PHE A 41 22.46 34.73 -26.73
CA PHE A 41 21.43 35.75 -26.46
C PHE A 41 21.60 37.04 -27.27
N ASN A 42 22.39 37.02 -28.32
CA ASN A 42 22.76 38.25 -29.07
C ASN A 42 21.58 38.93 -29.78
N ILE A 43 20.47 38.20 -29.97
CA ILE A 43 19.25 38.72 -30.58
C ILE A 43 18.15 38.97 -29.50
N SER A 44 18.49 38.72 -28.23
CA SER A 44 17.51 38.80 -27.14
C SER A 44 16.97 40.21 -26.98
N ALA A 45 15.64 40.35 -26.94
CA ALA A 45 14.97 41.59 -26.65
C ALA A 45 14.62 41.67 -25.13
N THR A 46 14.92 42.80 -24.52
CA THR A 46 14.34 43.16 -23.23
C THR A 46 13.18 44.11 -23.46
N LEU A 47 12.03 43.83 -22.83
CA LEU A 47 10.79 44.64 -23.01
C LEU A 47 10.84 45.96 -22.19
N ASP A 48 12.02 46.50 -21.91
CA ASP A 48 12.17 47.72 -21.14
C ASP A 48 12.60 48.89 -22.03
N GLY A 49 11.63 49.72 -22.41
CA GLY A 49 11.87 51.00 -23.07
C GLY A 49 12.28 50.93 -24.55
N ASP A 50 12.54 52.07 -25.12
CA ASP A 50 12.55 52.41 -26.56
C ASP A 50 13.59 51.73 -27.48
N THR A 51 14.30 50.65 -27.08
CA THR A 51 15.45 50.16 -27.86
C THR A 51 15.64 48.62 -27.89
N ALA A 52 14.60 47.82 -28.05
CA ALA A 52 14.78 46.41 -28.36
C ALA A 52 14.97 46.18 -29.85
N TRP A 53 16.24 46.03 -30.29
CA TRP A 53 16.59 45.78 -31.69
C TRP A 53 16.77 44.28 -31.94
N VAL A 54 15.79 43.61 -32.57
CA VAL A 54 16.02 42.30 -33.18
C VAL A 54 16.62 42.52 -34.55
N THR A 55 17.88 42.16 -34.72
CA THR A 55 18.65 42.43 -35.96
C THR A 55 18.52 41.32 -37.00
N GLY A 56 17.80 40.23 -36.68
CA GLY A 56 17.63 39.12 -37.60
C GLY A 56 16.77 37.98 -37.05
N TYR A 57 16.53 36.98 -37.87
CA TYR A 57 15.87 35.73 -37.47
C TYR A 57 16.50 34.52 -38.17
N THR A 58 16.37 33.35 -37.57
CA THR A 58 16.76 32.08 -38.19
C THR A 58 15.57 31.46 -38.91
N ASN A 59 15.60 31.39 -40.24
CA ASN A 59 14.51 30.82 -41.05
C ASN A 59 14.15 29.38 -40.61
N GLY A 60 12.85 29.15 -40.42
CA GLY A 60 12.27 27.87 -39.98
C GLY A 60 12.21 27.65 -38.46
N TYR A 61 12.61 28.65 -37.64
CA TYR A 61 12.43 28.62 -36.18
C TYR A 61 11.73 29.85 -35.63
N ALA A 62 11.87 31.00 -36.35
CA ALA A 62 11.23 32.24 -35.94
C ALA A 62 9.70 32.15 -36.02
N ALA A 63 9.04 32.76 -35.08
CA ALA A 63 7.58 32.88 -35.07
C ALA A 63 7.09 33.78 -36.20
N PRO A 64 5.87 33.56 -36.76
CA PRO A 64 5.32 34.37 -37.84
C PRO A 64 5.36 35.87 -37.55
N GLU A 65 4.98 36.28 -36.35
CA GLU A 65 5.01 37.69 -35.90
C GLU A 65 6.41 38.31 -35.87
N GLN A 66 7.46 37.50 -35.64
CA GLN A 66 8.86 37.99 -35.75
C GLN A 66 9.25 38.24 -37.18
N ILE A 67 8.84 37.35 -38.09
CA ILE A 67 9.12 37.47 -39.52
C ILE A 67 8.40 38.69 -40.08
N GLU A 68 7.14 38.88 -39.74
CA GLU A 68 6.28 39.97 -40.15
C GLU A 68 6.84 41.33 -39.71
N ALA A 69 7.24 41.43 -38.42
CA ALA A 69 7.84 42.64 -37.87
C ALA A 69 9.15 43.03 -38.59
N LEU A 70 10.00 42.06 -39.01
CA LEU A 70 11.23 42.34 -39.74
C LEU A 70 10.98 42.77 -41.17
N HIS A 71 10.02 42.19 -41.90
CA HIS A 71 9.68 42.59 -43.25
C HIS A 71 9.08 43.99 -43.30
N TYR A 72 8.26 44.34 -42.30
CA TYR A 72 7.66 45.68 -42.23
C TYR A 72 8.72 46.76 -41.95
N ASN A 73 9.68 46.51 -41.06
CA ASN A 73 10.72 47.47 -40.69
C ASN A 73 11.78 47.73 -41.77
N GLN A 74 11.86 46.90 -42.80
CA GLN A 74 12.76 47.20 -43.96
C GLN A 74 12.22 48.33 -44.82
N ASN A 75 10.93 48.62 -44.72
CA ASN A 75 10.28 49.62 -45.62
C ASN A 75 9.86 50.91 -44.90
N GLU A 76 9.73 50.88 -43.57
CA GLU A 76 9.31 52.05 -42.78
C GLU A 76 10.04 52.06 -41.43
N LEU A 77 10.40 53.27 -40.92
CA LEU A 77 11.06 53.49 -39.60
C LEU A 77 10.11 53.33 -38.43
N ASP A 78 9.01 52.57 -38.57
CA ASP A 78 8.04 52.36 -37.52
C ASP A 78 8.31 51.07 -36.73
N HIS A 79 8.86 51.20 -35.52
CA HIS A 79 9.20 50.09 -34.64
C HIS A 79 8.00 49.62 -33.80
N SER A 80 6.77 50.01 -34.07
CA SER A 80 5.57 49.70 -33.28
C SER A 80 5.24 48.22 -33.24
N LEU A 81 5.53 47.47 -34.33
CA LEU A 81 5.26 46.03 -34.44
C LEU A 81 6.16 45.17 -33.52
N TRP A 82 7.34 45.65 -33.17
CA TRP A 82 8.20 44.94 -32.19
C TRP A 82 7.60 44.88 -30.78
N LYS A 83 6.75 45.84 -30.44
CA LYS A 83 6.03 45.85 -29.17
C LYS A 83 4.98 44.75 -29.06
N THR A 84 4.69 44.07 -30.18
CA THR A 84 3.73 42.95 -30.20
C THR A 84 4.40 41.61 -29.99
N ILE A 85 5.74 41.52 -30.07
CA ILE A 85 6.50 40.28 -29.85
C ILE A 85 6.68 40.09 -28.35
N ASP A 86 6.22 38.95 -27.85
CA ASP A 86 6.30 38.59 -26.45
C ASP A 86 6.89 37.17 -26.22
N ALA A 87 6.85 36.67 -25.00
CA ALA A 87 7.37 35.38 -24.60
C ALA A 87 6.83 34.19 -25.42
N ARG A 88 5.68 34.36 -26.09
CA ARG A 88 5.07 33.31 -26.94
C ARG A 88 5.82 33.08 -28.25
N ALA A 89 6.68 33.99 -28.66
CA ALA A 89 7.59 33.79 -29.78
C ALA A 89 8.64 32.71 -29.47
N ASP A 90 9.19 32.68 -28.24
CA ASP A 90 10.10 31.63 -27.80
C ASP A 90 9.41 30.27 -27.70
N ILE A 91 8.12 30.26 -27.37
CA ILE A 91 7.32 29.02 -27.35
C ILE A 91 7.17 28.43 -28.74
N TYR A 92 6.92 29.28 -29.77
CA TYR A 92 6.90 28.82 -31.15
C TYR A 92 8.28 28.27 -31.57
N SER A 93 9.35 29.01 -31.29
CA SER A 93 10.73 28.62 -31.62
C SER A 93 11.13 27.31 -30.94
N LEU A 94 10.65 27.07 -29.70
CA LEU A 94 10.80 25.77 -29.02
C LEU A 94 10.03 24.67 -29.74
N GLY A 95 8.78 24.91 -30.15
CA GLY A 95 7.99 23.99 -30.96
C GLY A 95 8.71 23.61 -32.26
N ALA A 96 9.25 24.63 -33.00
CA ALA A 96 10.00 24.42 -34.22
C ALA A 96 11.30 23.65 -34.01
N THR A 97 11.99 23.94 -32.92
CA THR A 97 13.18 23.18 -32.49
C THR A 97 12.88 21.72 -32.20
N LEU A 98 11.83 21.44 -31.43
CA LEU A 98 11.40 20.08 -31.13
C LEU A 98 10.92 19.33 -32.38
N TYR A 99 10.17 19.99 -33.25
CA TYR A 99 9.75 19.43 -34.53
C TYR A 99 10.98 19.01 -35.36
N HIS A 100 11.98 19.91 -35.48
CA HIS A 100 13.21 19.62 -36.21
C HIS A 100 14.01 18.46 -35.58
N ILE A 101 14.20 18.44 -34.27
CA ILE A 101 14.92 17.37 -33.56
C ILE A 101 14.23 16.01 -33.77
N MET A 102 12.90 15.98 -33.76
CA MET A 102 12.14 14.75 -33.92
C MET A 102 12.08 14.23 -35.36
N THR A 103 11.98 15.13 -36.33
CA THR A 103 11.76 14.77 -37.76
C THR A 103 13.02 14.80 -38.60
N GLY A 104 14.09 15.45 -38.13
CA GLY A 104 15.28 15.79 -38.94
C GLY A 104 15.04 16.89 -39.96
N ARG A 105 13.86 17.52 -39.97
CA ARG A 105 13.47 18.55 -40.92
C ARG A 105 12.90 19.77 -40.21
N LYS A 106 13.24 20.98 -40.70
CA LYS A 106 12.60 22.19 -40.20
C LYS A 106 11.12 22.23 -40.55
N PRO A 107 10.25 22.75 -39.68
CA PRO A 107 8.86 22.98 -40.05
C PRO A 107 8.78 23.92 -41.23
N LYS A 108 7.88 23.62 -42.15
CA LYS A 108 7.60 24.47 -43.35
C LYS A 108 6.16 24.94 -43.26
N PRO A 109 5.90 26.18 -42.85
CA PRO A 109 4.55 26.73 -42.89
C PRO A 109 4.02 26.82 -44.33
N ASP A 110 2.71 26.60 -44.48
CA ASP A 110 1.97 26.89 -45.73
C ASP A 110 1.71 28.41 -45.89
N GLU A 111 0.92 28.76 -46.91
CA GLU A 111 0.55 30.16 -47.18
C GLU A 111 -0.24 30.82 -46.04
N ASN A 112 -0.88 30.04 -45.20
CA ASN A 112 -1.63 30.51 -44.03
C ASN A 112 -0.79 30.45 -42.74
N GLY A 113 0.49 30.09 -42.82
CA GLY A 113 1.38 29.96 -41.68
C GLY A 113 1.25 28.63 -40.92
N ASN A 114 0.39 27.69 -41.36
CA ASN A 114 0.20 26.42 -40.66
C ASN A 114 1.31 25.43 -41.01
N VAL A 115 1.79 24.73 -39.97
CA VAL A 115 2.78 23.67 -40.13
C VAL A 115 2.06 22.32 -40.22
N SER A 116 2.50 21.47 -41.16
CA SER A 116 1.97 20.10 -41.29
C SER A 116 2.14 19.31 -40.00
N ASP A 117 1.10 18.56 -39.64
CA ASP A 117 1.10 17.77 -38.41
C ASP A 117 2.31 16.82 -38.38
N ILE A 118 3.07 16.88 -37.29
CA ILE A 118 4.27 16.06 -37.08
C ILE A 118 4.00 14.55 -37.20
N ARG A 119 2.79 14.08 -36.89
CA ARG A 119 2.36 12.69 -37.03
C ARG A 119 2.31 12.21 -38.47
N LEU A 120 2.09 13.13 -39.42
CA LEU A 120 2.08 12.82 -40.84
C LEU A 120 3.49 12.63 -41.43
N THR A 121 4.53 12.92 -40.67
CA THR A 121 5.94 12.73 -41.15
C THR A 121 6.41 11.29 -41.08
N GLY A 122 5.58 10.35 -40.57
CA GLY A 122 5.89 8.90 -40.45
C GLY A 122 6.74 8.54 -39.25
N ILE A 123 7.06 9.48 -38.36
CA ILE A 123 7.79 9.20 -37.12
C ILE A 123 6.88 8.55 -36.05
N LYS A 124 7.46 7.69 -35.23
CA LYS A 124 6.76 7.17 -34.03
C LYS A 124 6.88 8.18 -32.90
N ILE A 125 5.83 8.92 -32.63
CA ILE A 125 5.76 9.93 -31.59
C ILE A 125 4.54 9.67 -30.70
N ASN A 126 4.64 9.99 -29.42
CA ASN A 126 3.49 9.96 -28.53
C ASN A 126 2.49 11.04 -28.94
N ASP A 127 1.19 10.70 -29.04
CA ASP A 127 0.13 11.60 -29.53
C ASP A 127 0.01 12.88 -28.70
N ILE A 128 0.23 12.80 -27.37
CA ILE A 128 0.17 13.96 -26.49
C ILE A 128 1.38 14.87 -26.73
N PHE A 129 2.57 14.28 -26.90
CA PHE A 129 3.76 15.05 -27.19
C PHE A 129 3.68 15.71 -28.59
N ALA A 130 3.14 15.00 -29.58
CA ALA A 130 2.83 15.55 -30.87
C ALA A 130 1.87 16.76 -30.77
N HIS A 131 0.79 16.62 -30.00
CA HIS A 131 -0.16 17.70 -29.75
C HIS A 131 0.50 18.92 -29.08
N ILE A 132 1.39 18.69 -28.11
CA ILE A 132 2.15 19.78 -27.47
C ILE A 132 3.00 20.54 -28.48
N ILE A 133 3.75 19.81 -29.32
CA ILE A 133 4.58 20.45 -30.39
C ILE A 133 3.71 21.24 -31.35
N MET A 134 2.61 20.66 -31.82
CA MET A 134 1.71 21.35 -32.78
C MET A 134 1.03 22.56 -32.13
N LYS A 135 0.63 22.52 -30.87
CA LYS A 135 0.10 23.68 -30.13
C LYS A 135 1.14 24.80 -29.99
N CYS A 136 2.42 24.47 -29.83
CA CYS A 136 3.47 25.49 -29.86
C CYS A 136 3.60 26.15 -31.22
N LEU A 137 3.35 25.40 -32.31
CA LEU A 137 3.51 25.86 -33.72
C LEU A 137 2.26 26.54 -34.30
N GLU A 138 1.24 26.83 -33.49
CA GLU A 138 0.07 27.60 -33.94
C GLU A 138 0.52 28.98 -34.50
N PRO A 139 0.03 29.39 -35.68
CA PRO A 139 0.40 30.68 -36.27
C PRO A 139 -0.01 31.85 -35.36
N ASP A 140 -1.23 31.82 -34.82
CA ASP A 140 -1.74 32.82 -33.90
C ASP A 140 -1.16 32.64 -32.50
N PRO A 141 -0.42 33.63 -31.93
CA PRO A 141 0.12 33.56 -30.58
C PRO A 141 -0.94 33.26 -29.50
N ASN A 142 -2.18 33.69 -29.70
CA ASN A 142 -3.28 33.46 -28.71
C ASN A 142 -3.73 32.02 -28.67
N ARG A 143 -3.42 31.21 -29.68
CA ARG A 143 -3.73 29.77 -29.72
C ARG A 143 -2.60 28.89 -29.19
N ARG A 144 -1.42 29.47 -28.96
CA ARG A 144 -0.28 28.77 -28.34
C ARG A 144 -0.45 28.63 -26.84
N TYR A 145 0.53 28.04 -26.18
CA TYR A 145 0.69 28.16 -24.74
C TYR A 145 0.91 29.64 -24.38
N GLN A 146 0.21 30.11 -23.35
CA GLN A 146 0.31 31.52 -22.96
C GLN A 146 1.52 31.81 -22.06
N SER A 147 2.16 30.76 -21.54
CA SER A 147 3.42 30.86 -20.78
C SER A 147 4.26 29.61 -20.94
N ALA A 148 5.57 29.75 -20.72
CA ALA A 148 6.47 28.59 -20.65
C ALA A 148 6.15 27.65 -19.47
N GLU A 149 5.52 28.15 -18.41
CA GLU A 149 5.06 27.34 -17.28
C GLU A 149 3.88 26.45 -17.66
N GLU A 150 2.92 26.98 -18.43
CA GLU A 150 1.80 26.17 -18.96
C GLU A 150 2.32 25.02 -19.82
N LEU A 151 3.25 25.32 -20.73
CA LEU A 151 3.93 24.33 -21.57
C LEU A 151 4.68 23.30 -20.71
N LEU A 152 5.43 23.74 -19.71
CA LEU A 152 6.18 22.87 -18.81
C LEU A 152 5.26 21.92 -18.05
N ASN A 153 4.13 22.41 -17.59
CA ASN A 153 3.12 21.60 -16.89
C ASN A 153 2.58 20.49 -17.80
N ASP A 154 2.24 20.81 -19.03
CA ASP A 154 1.79 19.79 -20.00
C ASP A 154 2.88 18.77 -20.32
N LEU A 155 4.13 19.21 -20.48
CA LEU A 155 5.29 18.34 -20.67
C LEU A 155 5.54 17.41 -19.46
N LYS A 156 5.31 17.88 -18.23
CA LYS A 156 5.43 17.04 -17.02
C LYS A 156 4.34 15.96 -16.97
N ASN A 157 3.15 16.29 -17.43
CA ASN A 157 1.96 15.46 -17.32
C ASN A 157 1.71 14.53 -18.53
N ILE A 158 2.64 14.41 -19.47
CA ILE A 158 2.50 13.54 -20.65
C ILE A 158 2.12 12.11 -20.26
N GLN A 159 2.80 11.51 -19.27
CA GLN A 159 2.56 10.13 -18.87
C GLN A 159 1.16 9.95 -18.26
N THR A 160 0.73 10.88 -17.41
CA THR A 160 -0.57 10.80 -16.73
C THR A 160 -1.75 11.06 -17.68
N LYS A 161 -1.53 11.77 -18.79
CA LYS A 161 -2.53 12.02 -19.83
C LYS A 161 -2.60 10.89 -20.86
N ASP A 162 -1.57 10.05 -20.96
CA ASP A 162 -1.50 8.95 -21.93
C ASP A 162 -2.50 7.85 -21.57
N LYS A 163 -3.40 7.53 -22.49
CA LYS A 163 -4.43 6.49 -22.33
C LYS A 163 -3.80 5.12 -22.05
N ARG A 164 -2.70 4.79 -22.72
CA ARG A 164 -1.99 3.51 -22.53
C ARG A 164 -1.41 3.39 -21.12
N TYR A 165 -0.87 4.49 -20.61
CA TYR A 165 -0.36 4.54 -19.23
C TYR A 165 -1.49 4.36 -18.21
N LYS A 166 -2.64 5.03 -18.41
CA LYS A 166 -3.83 4.87 -17.56
C LYS A 166 -4.34 3.44 -17.55
N ASP A 167 -4.42 2.80 -18.72
CA ASP A 167 -4.86 1.42 -18.84
C ASP A 167 -3.90 0.44 -18.14
N LEU A 168 -2.59 0.69 -18.24
CA LEU A 168 -1.57 -0.09 -17.51
C LEU A 168 -1.69 0.08 -16.00
N CYS A 169 -1.82 1.30 -15.52
CA CYS A 169 -2.01 1.58 -14.09
C CYS A 169 -3.30 0.94 -13.56
N ALA A 170 -4.40 0.99 -14.31
CA ALA A 170 -5.66 0.34 -13.94
C ALA A 170 -5.50 -1.19 -13.83
N LYS A 171 -4.81 -1.82 -14.79
CA LYS A 171 -4.51 -3.27 -14.74
C LYS A 171 -3.63 -3.63 -13.55
N GLN A 172 -2.62 -2.83 -13.24
CA GLN A 172 -1.79 -3.04 -12.05
C GLN A 172 -2.59 -2.94 -10.76
N HIS A 173 -3.43 -1.91 -10.63
CA HIS A 173 -4.30 -1.77 -9.45
C HIS A 173 -5.23 -2.97 -9.29
N MET A 174 -5.83 -3.44 -10.37
CA MET A 174 -6.70 -4.62 -10.35
C MET A 174 -5.95 -5.87 -9.91
N ALA A 175 -4.71 -6.05 -10.36
CA ALA A 175 -3.86 -7.17 -9.93
C ALA A 175 -3.53 -7.09 -8.42
N TYR A 176 -3.20 -5.91 -7.89
CA TYR A 176 -2.97 -5.72 -6.44
C TYR A 176 -4.20 -6.02 -5.60
N VAL A 177 -5.38 -5.55 -6.03
CA VAL A 177 -6.66 -5.84 -5.35
C VAL A 177 -6.93 -7.35 -5.33
N LEU A 178 -6.67 -8.05 -6.42
CA LEU A 178 -6.88 -9.50 -6.53
C LEU A 178 -5.94 -10.27 -5.60
N VAL A 179 -4.66 -9.91 -5.54
CA VAL A 179 -3.67 -10.49 -4.62
C VAL A 179 -4.07 -10.23 -3.17
N ALA A 180 -4.48 -9.00 -2.83
CA ALA A 180 -4.93 -8.66 -1.48
C ALA A 180 -6.17 -9.48 -1.08
N ALA A 181 -7.14 -9.66 -1.97
CA ALA A 181 -8.33 -10.47 -1.74
C ALA A 181 -7.99 -11.95 -1.49
N LEU A 182 -7.04 -12.50 -2.25
CA LEU A 182 -6.55 -13.88 -2.05
C LEU A 182 -5.84 -14.05 -0.71
N MET A 183 -5.03 -13.08 -0.28
CA MET A 183 -4.37 -13.10 1.02
C MET A 183 -5.38 -13.06 2.17
N ILE A 184 -6.38 -12.19 2.10
CA ILE A 184 -7.44 -12.09 3.11
C ILE A 184 -8.25 -13.38 3.16
N GLY A 185 -8.60 -13.94 2.00
CA GLY A 185 -9.33 -15.22 1.90
C GLY A 185 -8.54 -16.38 2.52
N SER A 186 -7.23 -16.48 2.26
CA SER A 186 -6.39 -17.52 2.84
C SER A 186 -6.24 -17.38 4.35
N ALA A 187 -6.10 -16.15 4.86
CA ALA A 187 -6.06 -15.89 6.30
C ALA A 187 -7.39 -16.27 6.98
N ALA A 188 -8.53 -15.94 6.38
CA ALA A 188 -9.84 -16.31 6.89
C ALA A 188 -10.05 -17.84 6.93
N LEU A 189 -9.58 -18.56 5.91
CA LEU A 189 -9.64 -20.03 5.87
C LEU A 189 -8.75 -20.67 6.93
N THR A 190 -7.53 -20.16 7.16
CA THR A 190 -6.64 -20.64 8.23
C THR A 190 -7.22 -20.42 9.61
N ILE A 191 -7.77 -19.24 9.87
CA ILE A 191 -8.43 -18.91 11.15
C ILE A 191 -9.65 -19.82 11.36
N SER A 192 -10.49 -19.99 10.35
CA SER A 192 -11.66 -20.90 10.42
C SER A 192 -11.24 -22.35 10.66
N GLY A 193 -10.16 -22.80 10.02
CA GLY A 193 -9.60 -24.14 10.25
C GLY A 193 -9.10 -24.33 11.68
N TYR A 194 -8.42 -23.31 12.23
CA TYR A 194 -7.95 -23.33 13.62
C TYR A 194 -9.12 -23.45 14.62
N PHE A 195 -10.15 -22.61 14.48
CA PHE A 195 -11.33 -22.67 15.34
C PHE A 195 -12.08 -24.01 15.25
N LYS A 196 -12.26 -24.56 14.06
CA LYS A 196 -12.89 -25.88 13.88
C LYS A 196 -12.08 -26.99 14.54
N ARG A 197 -10.76 -26.93 14.49
CA ARG A 197 -9.87 -27.91 15.13
C ARG A 197 -9.98 -27.83 16.65
N ASP A 198 -10.04 -26.63 17.21
CA ASP A 198 -10.12 -26.42 18.66
C ASP A 198 -11.47 -26.89 19.21
N VAL A 199 -12.58 -26.50 18.57
CA VAL A 199 -13.93 -27.02 18.91
C VAL A 199 -14.01 -28.54 18.79
N GLY A 200 -13.38 -29.12 17.77
CA GLY A 200 -13.31 -30.57 17.59
C GLY A 200 -12.56 -31.27 18.75
N LYS A 201 -11.43 -30.71 19.17
CA LYS A 201 -10.68 -31.24 20.33
C LYS A 201 -11.52 -31.19 21.61
N GLN A 202 -12.19 -30.06 21.83
CA GLN A 202 -13.02 -29.88 23.02
C GLN A 202 -14.17 -30.90 23.08
N LYS A 203 -14.87 -31.08 21.95
CA LYS A 203 -15.95 -32.08 21.85
C LYS A 203 -15.48 -33.52 22.07
N ASN A 204 -14.31 -33.88 21.54
CA ASN A 204 -13.74 -35.20 21.75
C ASN A 204 -13.32 -35.42 23.21
N TYR A 205 -12.71 -34.42 23.84
CA TYR A 205 -12.36 -34.45 25.25
C TYR A 205 -13.60 -34.73 26.13
N GLU A 206 -14.66 -33.92 25.95
CA GLU A 206 -15.91 -34.10 26.70
C GLU A 206 -16.54 -35.48 26.46
N SER A 207 -16.40 -36.04 25.27
CA SER A 207 -16.84 -37.39 24.96
C SER A 207 -16.06 -38.44 25.78
N TYR A 208 -14.73 -38.29 25.85
CA TYR A 208 -13.88 -39.21 26.61
C TYR A 208 -14.19 -39.14 28.13
N VAL A 209 -14.32 -37.93 28.68
CA VAL A 209 -14.71 -37.76 30.10
C VAL A 209 -16.08 -38.37 30.43
N ARG A 210 -17.05 -38.29 29.50
CA ARG A 210 -18.34 -38.99 29.67
C ARG A 210 -18.17 -40.52 29.67
N GLN A 211 -17.32 -41.04 28.78
CA GLN A 211 -17.03 -42.48 28.75
C GLN A 211 -16.29 -42.94 29.99
N GLU A 212 -15.37 -42.13 30.54
CA GLU A 212 -14.77 -42.37 31.87
C GLU A 212 -15.84 -42.54 32.96
N ALA A 213 -16.79 -41.60 33.04
CA ALA A 213 -17.88 -41.66 34.02
C ALA A 213 -18.78 -42.90 33.82
N GLN A 214 -19.04 -43.32 32.58
CA GLN A 214 -19.75 -44.57 32.29
C GLN A 214 -18.98 -45.80 32.72
N CYS A 215 -17.67 -45.85 32.46
CA CYS A 215 -16.80 -46.94 32.92
C CYS A 215 -16.77 -47.08 34.43
N ILE A 216 -16.72 -45.96 35.16
CA ILE A 216 -16.80 -45.97 36.62
C ILE A 216 -18.13 -46.58 37.10
N SER A 217 -19.25 -46.19 36.47
CA SER A 217 -20.58 -46.68 36.85
C SER A 217 -20.79 -48.15 36.51
N SER A 218 -20.17 -48.67 35.48
CA SER A 218 -20.24 -50.09 35.08
C SER A 218 -19.15 -50.96 35.72
N GLY A 219 -18.16 -50.38 36.37
CA GLY A 219 -17.03 -51.12 36.96
C GLY A 219 -15.98 -51.57 35.93
N ASP A 220 -16.01 -51.01 34.71
CA ASP A 220 -15.06 -51.35 33.62
C ASP A 220 -13.79 -50.47 33.68
N TYR A 221 -12.95 -50.75 34.64
CA TYR A 221 -11.74 -49.96 34.90
C TYR A 221 -10.64 -50.17 33.86
N GLN A 222 -10.70 -51.21 33.03
CA GLN A 222 -9.74 -51.42 31.96
C GLN A 222 -9.99 -50.42 30.80
N ASN A 223 -11.22 -50.28 30.40
CA ASN A 223 -11.58 -49.27 29.38
C ASN A 223 -11.49 -47.85 29.92
N PHE A 224 -11.71 -47.62 31.22
CA PHE A 224 -11.51 -46.35 31.88
C PHE A 224 -10.10 -45.78 31.62
N GLU A 225 -9.04 -46.55 31.86
CA GLU A 225 -7.66 -46.11 31.64
C GLU A 225 -7.44 -45.64 30.21
N THR A 226 -7.98 -46.39 29.26
CA THR A 226 -7.88 -46.05 27.85
C THR A 226 -8.52 -44.67 27.51
N TYR A 227 -9.66 -44.36 28.12
CA TYR A 227 -10.34 -43.07 27.91
C TYR A 227 -9.65 -41.95 28.67
N TYR A 228 -9.13 -42.20 29.85
CA TYR A 228 -8.35 -41.26 30.63
C TYR A 228 -7.08 -40.84 29.88
N GLU A 229 -6.30 -41.79 29.35
CA GLU A 229 -5.14 -41.46 28.53
C GLU A 229 -5.49 -40.63 27.31
N LYS A 230 -6.56 -40.99 26.56
CA LYS A 230 -7.02 -40.20 25.41
C LYS A 230 -7.47 -38.79 25.78
N ALA A 231 -8.12 -38.61 26.92
CA ALA A 231 -8.55 -37.29 27.39
C ALA A 231 -7.35 -36.44 27.77
N THR A 232 -6.42 -36.97 28.57
CA THR A 232 -5.24 -36.25 29.04
C THR A 232 -4.24 -35.96 27.93
N ASP A 233 -4.07 -36.85 26.95
CA ASP A 233 -3.27 -36.59 25.75
C ASP A 233 -3.86 -35.46 24.87
N LEU A 234 -5.19 -35.40 24.82
CA LEU A 234 -5.87 -34.41 23.99
C LEU A 234 -5.86 -33.01 24.60
N ILE A 235 -6.16 -32.90 25.91
CA ILE A 235 -6.14 -31.67 26.70
C ILE A 235 -5.56 -31.96 28.10
N PRO A 236 -4.22 -31.87 28.24
CA PRO A 236 -3.55 -32.32 29.48
C PRO A 236 -3.80 -31.46 30.69
N ASP A 237 -4.29 -30.23 30.52
CA ASP A 237 -4.43 -29.28 31.63
C ASP A 237 -5.85 -29.17 32.16
N ARG A 238 -6.80 -30.02 31.72
CA ARG A 238 -8.19 -29.96 32.19
C ARG A 238 -8.47 -30.90 33.38
N LEU A 239 -9.01 -30.32 34.43
CA LEU A 239 -9.27 -31.00 35.71
C LEU A 239 -10.26 -32.16 35.60
N ASP A 240 -11.23 -32.12 34.68
CA ASP A 240 -12.34 -33.07 34.60
C ASP A 240 -11.87 -34.55 34.52
N ALA A 241 -10.92 -34.88 33.65
CA ALA A 241 -10.38 -36.22 33.49
C ALA A 241 -9.63 -36.68 34.77
N TYR A 242 -8.86 -35.80 35.38
CA TYR A 242 -8.15 -36.11 36.64
C TYR A 242 -9.10 -36.33 37.81
N TYR A 243 -10.21 -35.56 37.85
CA TYR A 243 -11.26 -35.81 38.82
C TYR A 243 -11.87 -37.19 38.65
N GLN A 244 -12.20 -37.62 37.43
CA GLN A 244 -12.73 -38.96 37.16
C GLN A 244 -11.72 -40.04 37.56
N LYS A 245 -10.43 -39.85 37.37
CA LYS A 245 -9.38 -40.80 37.80
C LYS A 245 -9.33 -40.93 39.32
N ALA A 246 -9.36 -39.82 40.05
CA ALA A 246 -9.41 -39.85 41.51
C ALA A 246 -10.69 -40.53 42.04
N LEU A 247 -11.83 -40.27 41.36
CA LEU A 247 -13.10 -40.91 41.68
C LEU A 247 -13.07 -42.43 41.42
N ALA A 248 -12.46 -42.87 40.33
CA ALA A 248 -12.29 -44.28 39.98
C ALA A 248 -11.49 -45.02 41.05
N LEU A 249 -10.36 -44.43 41.49
CA LEU A 249 -9.55 -45.00 42.60
C LEU A 249 -10.35 -45.13 43.89
N ASN A 250 -11.13 -44.11 44.23
CA ASN A 250 -12.01 -44.15 45.37
C ASN A 250 -13.06 -45.26 45.27
N LYS A 251 -13.70 -45.42 44.10
CA LYS A 251 -14.69 -46.49 43.88
C LYS A 251 -14.09 -47.89 43.97
N GLN A 252 -12.81 -48.04 43.61
CA GLN A 252 -12.05 -49.27 43.75
C GLN A 252 -11.54 -49.50 45.18
N GLN A 253 -11.87 -48.64 46.16
CA GLN A 253 -11.41 -48.65 47.53
C GLN A 253 -9.89 -48.48 47.69
N GLN A 254 -9.23 -47.95 46.64
CA GLN A 254 -7.78 -47.61 46.60
C GLN A 254 -7.57 -46.19 47.18
N TYR A 255 -7.94 -45.98 48.43
CA TYR A 255 -7.98 -44.67 49.08
C TYR A 255 -6.59 -44.03 49.16
N GLY A 256 -5.54 -44.83 49.49
CA GLY A 256 -4.16 -44.35 49.54
C GLY A 256 -3.67 -43.86 48.21
N ASP A 257 -3.94 -44.61 47.12
CA ASP A 257 -3.57 -44.22 45.74
C ASP A 257 -4.33 -42.97 45.30
N SER A 258 -5.61 -42.83 45.69
CA SER A 258 -6.39 -41.64 45.44
C SER A 258 -5.82 -40.39 46.11
N ILE A 259 -5.42 -40.49 47.38
CA ILE A 259 -4.78 -39.41 48.14
C ILE A 259 -3.47 -39.00 47.47
N ASP A 260 -2.62 -39.96 47.13
CA ASP A 260 -1.35 -39.73 46.46
C ASP A 260 -1.54 -39.07 45.11
N PHE A 261 -2.49 -39.55 44.31
CA PHE A 261 -2.80 -39.00 42.99
C PHE A 261 -3.30 -37.56 43.10
N ILE A 262 -4.25 -37.28 43.99
CA ILE A 262 -4.77 -35.92 44.17
C ILE A 262 -3.65 -34.96 44.60
N ASN A 263 -2.84 -35.32 45.57
CA ASN A 263 -1.80 -34.44 46.08
C ASN A 263 -0.62 -34.23 45.11
N LYS A 264 -0.14 -35.34 44.49
CA LYS A 264 1.06 -35.31 43.66
C LYS A 264 0.79 -34.90 42.21
N VAL A 265 -0.40 -35.13 41.68
CA VAL A 265 -0.73 -34.87 40.27
C VAL A 265 -1.67 -33.68 40.15
N ILE A 266 -2.74 -33.59 40.93
CA ILE A 266 -3.73 -32.53 40.77
C ILE A 266 -3.29 -31.24 41.49
N LEU A 267 -3.09 -31.35 42.82
CA LEU A 267 -2.84 -30.17 43.65
C LEU A 267 -1.43 -29.58 43.48
N SER A 268 -0.49 -30.31 42.89
CA SER A 268 0.85 -29.84 42.58
C SER A 268 0.96 -29.18 41.21
N ASN A 269 -0.09 -29.24 40.37
CA ASN A 269 -0.06 -28.73 39.00
C ASN A 269 -0.98 -27.49 38.83
N ASP A 270 -0.35 -26.33 38.82
CA ASP A 270 -1.04 -25.02 38.64
C ASP A 270 -1.87 -24.90 37.35
N ALA A 271 -1.48 -25.59 36.28
CA ALA A 271 -2.21 -25.55 35.02
C ALA A 271 -3.57 -26.26 35.14
N ILE A 272 -3.57 -27.44 35.76
CA ILE A 272 -4.79 -28.21 36.05
C ILE A 272 -5.71 -27.45 37.00
N LEU A 273 -5.15 -26.85 38.04
CA LEU A 273 -5.92 -26.10 39.05
C LEU A 273 -6.63 -24.87 38.45
N LYS A 274 -5.98 -24.19 37.51
CA LYS A 274 -6.55 -23.00 36.82
C LYS A 274 -7.67 -23.35 35.86
N SER A 275 -7.72 -24.55 35.35
CA SER A 275 -8.68 -24.97 34.32
C SER A 275 -10.02 -25.42 34.87
N GLY A 276 -10.14 -25.70 36.17
CA GLY A 276 -11.29 -26.41 36.75
C GLY A 276 -12.17 -25.55 37.62
N SER A 277 -13.49 -25.68 37.40
CA SER A 277 -14.53 -25.15 38.30
C SER A 277 -14.87 -26.07 39.48
N SER A 278 -14.24 -27.25 39.56
CA SER A 278 -14.62 -28.34 40.51
C SER A 278 -13.54 -28.62 41.56
N LEU A 279 -12.71 -27.63 41.88
CA LEU A 279 -11.69 -27.82 42.92
C LEU A 279 -12.27 -28.17 44.30
N ASN A 280 -13.46 -27.67 44.61
CA ASN A 280 -14.23 -28.05 45.77
C ASN A 280 -14.53 -29.56 45.81
N ASP A 281 -14.86 -30.17 44.65
CA ASP A 281 -15.17 -31.61 44.58
C ASP A 281 -13.90 -32.46 44.74
N ILE A 282 -12.75 -31.98 44.32
CA ILE A 282 -11.44 -32.60 44.56
C ILE A 282 -11.15 -32.65 46.07
N TYR A 283 -11.29 -31.52 46.80
CA TYR A 283 -11.07 -31.49 48.23
C TYR A 283 -12.09 -32.36 48.98
N TYR A 284 -13.34 -32.40 48.54
CA TYR A 284 -14.35 -33.30 49.11
C TYR A 284 -13.96 -34.76 48.89
N LEU A 285 -13.52 -35.15 47.68
CA LEU A 285 -13.09 -36.52 47.42
C LEU A 285 -11.84 -36.91 48.18
N LEU A 286 -10.91 -35.98 48.36
CA LEU A 286 -9.72 -36.15 49.20
C LEU A 286 -10.10 -36.35 50.66
N GLY A 287 -11.03 -35.56 51.21
CA GLY A 287 -11.57 -35.71 52.54
C GLY A 287 -12.24 -37.09 52.78
N ASN A 288 -13.04 -37.53 51.77
CA ASN A 288 -13.66 -38.86 51.80
C ASN A 288 -12.60 -39.99 51.84
N SER A 289 -11.52 -39.85 51.06
CA SER A 289 -10.41 -40.83 51.06
C SER A 289 -9.71 -40.91 52.44
N TYR A 290 -9.44 -39.74 53.04
CA TYR A 290 -8.87 -39.69 54.39
C TYR A 290 -9.82 -40.29 55.50
N GLU A 291 -11.11 -39.97 55.39
CA GLU A 291 -12.11 -40.51 56.29
C GLU A 291 -12.17 -42.05 56.23
N ARG A 292 -12.14 -42.63 55.03
CA ARG A 292 -12.10 -44.08 54.81
C ARG A 292 -10.84 -44.74 55.28
N MET A 293 -9.76 -43.99 55.46
CA MET A 293 -8.51 -44.44 56.07
C MET A 293 -8.43 -44.12 57.59
N GLU A 294 -9.54 -43.72 58.19
CA GLU A 294 -9.64 -43.32 59.59
C GLU A 294 -8.76 -42.15 60.00
N ASN A 295 -8.30 -41.35 59.02
CA ASN A 295 -7.53 -40.15 59.29
C ASN A 295 -8.48 -38.92 59.33
N TYR A 296 -9.16 -38.78 60.43
CA TYR A 296 -10.25 -37.83 60.64
C TYR A 296 -9.76 -36.39 60.71
N GLU A 297 -8.51 -36.12 61.12
CA GLU A 297 -7.93 -34.81 61.20
C GLU A 297 -7.75 -34.23 59.79
N ASN A 298 -7.08 -34.96 58.89
CA ASN A 298 -6.88 -34.52 57.47
C ASN A 298 -8.21 -34.50 56.71
N ALA A 299 -9.15 -35.43 57.06
CA ALA A 299 -10.48 -35.41 56.45
C ALA A 299 -11.23 -34.09 56.73
N ALA A 300 -11.25 -33.67 58.00
CA ALA A 300 -11.89 -32.42 58.42
C ALA A 300 -11.28 -31.17 57.77
N GLU A 301 -9.95 -31.16 57.65
CA GLU A 301 -9.27 -30.05 56.95
C GLU A 301 -9.68 -29.98 55.44
N CYS A 302 -9.75 -31.14 54.80
CA CYS A 302 -10.14 -31.19 53.37
C CYS A 302 -11.60 -30.78 53.17
N TYR A 303 -12.52 -31.25 54.03
CA TYR A 303 -13.91 -30.82 53.94
C TYR A 303 -14.08 -29.34 54.22
N LYS A 304 -13.33 -28.74 55.14
CA LYS A 304 -13.31 -27.31 55.39
C LYS A 304 -12.88 -26.55 54.12
N LYS A 305 -11.80 -26.97 53.45
CA LYS A 305 -11.34 -26.37 52.19
C LYS A 305 -12.40 -26.47 51.08
N ALA A 306 -13.12 -27.60 51.00
CA ALA A 306 -14.21 -27.76 50.05
C ALA A 306 -15.36 -26.77 50.30
N ILE A 307 -15.73 -26.57 51.59
CA ILE A 307 -16.77 -25.62 52.04
C ILE A 307 -16.33 -24.18 51.75
N ASP A 308 -15.08 -23.82 52.07
CA ASP A 308 -14.55 -22.48 51.85
C ASP A 308 -14.61 -22.08 50.36
N ILE A 309 -14.42 -23.05 49.48
CA ILE A 309 -14.50 -22.81 48.02
C ILE A 309 -15.96 -22.71 47.56
N LYS A 310 -16.86 -23.54 48.06
CA LYS A 310 -18.27 -23.58 47.65
C LYS A 310 -19.19 -23.81 48.85
N PRO A 311 -19.57 -22.77 49.60
CA PRO A 311 -20.34 -22.89 50.87
C PRO A 311 -21.75 -23.45 50.68
N ASP A 312 -22.36 -23.30 49.52
CA ASP A 312 -23.78 -23.66 49.29
C ASP A 312 -24.01 -25.14 49.02
N ASN A 313 -22.98 -25.97 49.03
CA ASN A 313 -23.14 -27.42 48.79
C ASN A 313 -23.37 -28.20 50.08
N SER A 314 -24.64 -28.54 50.35
CA SER A 314 -25.07 -29.29 51.56
C SER A 314 -24.40 -30.64 51.72
N ALA A 315 -23.84 -31.24 50.66
CA ALA A 315 -23.14 -32.53 50.73
C ALA A 315 -21.84 -32.48 51.54
N TYR A 316 -21.26 -31.28 51.72
CA TYR A 316 -19.98 -31.08 52.42
C TYR A 316 -20.13 -30.97 53.96
N TYR A 317 -21.36 -30.86 54.46
CA TYR A 317 -21.67 -30.68 55.89
C TYR A 317 -22.04 -31.98 56.63
N ARG A 318 -21.61 -33.14 56.15
CA ARG A 318 -21.90 -34.44 56.75
C ARG A 318 -20.94 -34.82 57.89
#